data_a56548a449fcd86aef3620e8008931ee
#
_entry.id   a56548a449fcd86aef3620e8008931ee
#
_cell.length_a   1.000
_cell.length_b   1.000
_cell.length_c   1.000
_cell.angle_alpha   90.00
_cell.angle_beta   90.00
_cell.angle_gamma   90.00
#
_symmetry.space_group_name_H-M   'P 1'
#
loop_
_entity.id
_entity.type
_entity.pdbx_description
1 polymer ?
#
loop_
_entity_poly.entity_id
_entity_poly.type
_entity_poly.pdbx_seq_one_letter_code
_entity_poly.pdbx_strand_id
1 'polypeptide(L)'
;VEWLAIGDFSIELGFLIDPLTAMMLFVVMVVATLVAIYSIGYMHGDPGTPRFFSYLSLFVFSMLLLVVANNYFFIFFGWEMVGLCSYLLIGYYYDTDSAARASQKAFLFNRLADFGFMLGFFLIFATFGTFNFTELSELIPQYGNEVLVALMGILVFIGPIGKSAQFPLHVWLPDAMEGPTPVSALIHAATMVAAGVYLLARQFALFSSATLTMEVIAFIGGFTAIFAACMALVNNDIKRVLAFSTMSQLGYMVMAIGLGTITAATFHLGTHAFFKALLFLGAGSVIHCVGSNDMALMGGLRKYMPVTTWTFIIGSLALAGIFPFAGFWSKDEIITTAFTSGHYG
;
A
#
# COMPACT_ATOMS: atom_id res chain seq x y z
N VAL A 1 -11.94 -2.86 24.50
CA VAL A 1 -13.18 -2.29 25.05
C VAL A 1 -14.33 -2.77 24.17
N GLU A 2 -15.34 -3.37 24.79
CA GLU A 2 -16.58 -3.73 24.09
C GLU A 2 -17.28 -2.44 23.64
N TRP A 3 -17.53 -2.33 22.34
CA TRP A 3 -18.15 -1.15 21.76
C TRP A 3 -19.65 -1.36 21.47
N LEU A 4 -19.99 -2.55 21.00
CA LEU A 4 -21.37 -2.93 20.70
C LEU A 4 -21.61 -4.34 21.18
N ALA A 5 -22.65 -4.56 22.00
CA ALA A 5 -23.11 -5.89 22.40
C ALA A 5 -24.62 -6.01 22.17
N ILE A 6 -25.04 -7.06 21.45
CA ILE A 6 -26.43 -7.40 21.17
C ILE A 6 -26.61 -8.90 21.35
N GLY A 7 -27.14 -9.35 22.49
CA GLY A 7 -27.22 -10.76 22.85
C GLY A 7 -25.81 -11.36 22.98
N ASP A 8 -25.55 -12.46 22.28
CA ASP A 8 -24.23 -13.12 22.28
C ASP A 8 -23.24 -12.48 21.28
N PHE A 9 -23.67 -11.46 20.54
CA PHE A 9 -22.83 -10.75 19.56
C PHE A 9 -22.15 -9.55 20.22
N SER A 10 -20.82 -9.47 20.16
CA SER A 10 -20.07 -8.29 20.58
C SER A 10 -19.04 -7.87 19.54
N ILE A 11 -18.90 -6.56 19.35
CA ILE A 11 -17.81 -5.94 18.59
C ILE A 11 -16.91 -5.21 19.59
N GLU A 12 -15.64 -5.58 19.57
CA GLU A 12 -14.62 -4.96 20.41
C GLU A 12 -13.83 -3.91 19.63
N LEU A 13 -13.54 -2.79 20.26
CA LEU A 13 -12.45 -1.90 19.84
C LEU A 13 -11.21 -2.29 20.65
N GLY A 14 -10.39 -3.16 20.06
CA GLY A 14 -9.19 -3.68 20.65
C GLY A 14 -7.94 -3.41 19.84
N PHE A 15 -6.79 -3.40 20.47
CA PHE A 15 -5.49 -3.25 19.85
C PHE A 15 -4.75 -4.58 19.85
N LEU A 16 -4.24 -4.97 18.68
CA LEU A 16 -3.35 -6.10 18.50
C LEU A 16 -1.95 -5.58 18.24
N ILE A 17 -1.05 -5.77 19.22
CA ILE A 17 0.34 -5.32 19.12
C ILE A 17 1.24 -6.55 19.13
N ASP A 18 1.72 -6.90 17.96
CA ASP A 18 2.65 -8.00 17.70
C ASP A 18 3.84 -7.51 16.85
N PRO A 19 4.82 -8.36 16.50
CA PRO A 19 5.96 -7.95 15.68
C PRO A 19 5.59 -7.32 14.33
N LEU A 20 4.53 -7.81 13.66
CA LEU A 20 4.05 -7.25 12.39
C LEU A 20 3.48 -5.85 12.59
N THR A 21 2.66 -5.64 13.62
CA THR A 21 2.15 -4.32 14.00
C THR A 21 3.28 -3.37 14.36
N ALA A 22 4.24 -3.81 15.19
CA ALA A 22 5.37 -2.98 15.63
C ALA A 22 6.23 -2.52 14.43
N MET A 23 6.52 -3.42 13.49
CA MET A 23 7.24 -3.09 12.26
C MET A 23 6.49 -2.06 11.42
N MET A 24 5.17 -2.25 11.21
CA MET A 24 4.36 -1.32 10.45
C MET A 24 4.22 0.04 11.13
N LEU A 25 4.02 0.10 12.44
CA LEU A 25 4.00 1.35 13.20
C LEU A 25 5.31 2.12 13.03
N PHE A 26 6.46 1.44 13.17
CA PHE A 26 7.76 2.05 12.96
C PHE A 26 7.90 2.65 11.55
N VAL A 27 7.58 1.87 10.51
CA VAL A 27 7.69 2.31 9.12
C VAL A 27 6.78 3.51 8.85
N VAL A 28 5.50 3.44 9.26
CA VAL A 28 4.52 4.50 9.04
C VAL A 28 4.93 5.78 9.77
N MET A 29 5.29 5.68 11.05
CA MET A 29 5.64 6.86 11.86
C MET A 29 6.90 7.55 11.37
N VAL A 30 7.96 6.81 11.04
CA VAL A 30 9.21 7.40 10.56
C VAL A 30 8.99 8.09 9.21
N VAL A 31 8.36 7.41 8.25
CA VAL A 31 8.11 7.97 6.92
C VAL A 31 7.17 9.18 7.01
N ALA A 32 6.07 9.08 7.77
CA ALA A 32 5.12 10.18 7.91
C ALA A 32 5.75 11.42 8.55
N THR A 33 6.60 11.24 9.57
CA THR A 33 7.32 12.34 10.22
C THR A 33 8.26 13.04 9.24
N LEU A 34 9.06 12.29 8.48
CA LEU A 34 9.98 12.86 7.49
C LEU A 34 9.23 13.57 6.36
N VAL A 35 8.12 13.00 5.89
CA VAL A 35 7.23 13.63 4.89
C VAL A 35 6.63 14.92 5.44
N ALA A 36 6.17 14.94 6.70
CA ALA A 36 5.62 16.14 7.33
C ALA A 36 6.67 17.26 7.42
N ILE A 37 7.90 16.93 7.84
CA ILE A 37 9.03 17.90 7.90
C ILE A 37 9.33 18.44 6.50
N TYR A 38 9.45 17.57 5.49
CA TYR A 38 9.68 17.99 4.10
C TYR A 38 8.56 18.92 3.60
N SER A 39 7.32 18.61 3.98
CA SER A 39 6.13 19.35 3.54
C SER A 39 6.11 20.79 4.03
N ILE A 40 6.79 21.12 5.14
CA ILE A 40 6.91 22.52 5.64
C ILE A 40 7.56 23.40 4.56
N GLY A 41 8.63 22.91 3.95
CA GLY A 41 9.31 23.62 2.86
C GLY A 41 8.55 23.55 1.54
N TYR A 42 8.01 22.36 1.20
CA TYR A 42 7.33 22.11 -0.08
C TYR A 42 6.05 22.95 -0.23
N MET A 43 5.25 23.07 0.85
CA MET A 43 3.99 23.81 0.86
C MET A 43 4.14 25.28 1.26
N HIS A 44 5.40 25.76 1.37
CA HIS A 44 5.64 27.15 1.75
C HIS A 44 5.03 28.11 0.71
N GLY A 45 4.17 29.01 1.19
CA GLY A 45 3.48 29.98 0.33
C GLY A 45 2.13 29.50 -0.26
N ASP A 46 1.79 28.22 -0.08
CA ASP A 46 0.46 27.74 -0.48
C ASP A 46 -0.61 28.19 0.56
N PRO A 47 -1.69 28.88 0.14
CA PRO A 47 -2.73 29.36 1.05
C PRO A 47 -3.50 28.23 1.73
N GLY A 48 -3.51 27.02 1.16
CA GLY A 48 -4.15 25.82 1.69
C GLY A 48 -3.30 25.01 2.67
N THR A 49 -2.11 25.48 3.05
CA THR A 49 -1.19 24.76 3.95
C THR A 49 -1.85 24.23 5.24
N PRO A 50 -2.72 24.97 5.96
CA PRO A 50 -3.40 24.43 7.14
C PRO A 50 -4.31 23.25 6.81
N ARG A 51 -5.04 23.31 5.69
CA ARG A 51 -5.89 22.23 5.19
C ARG A 51 -5.06 21.00 4.83
N PHE A 52 -3.91 21.20 4.16
CA PHE A 52 -2.97 20.14 3.82
C PHE A 52 -2.52 19.36 5.05
N PHE A 53 -2.01 20.04 6.08
CA PHE A 53 -1.53 19.38 7.29
C PHE A 53 -2.65 18.72 8.10
N SER A 54 -3.87 19.26 8.08
CA SER A 54 -5.04 18.64 8.69
C SER A 54 -5.36 17.30 8.02
N TYR A 55 -5.39 17.27 6.69
CA TYR A 55 -5.64 16.03 5.93
C TYR A 55 -4.50 15.03 6.09
N LEU A 56 -3.25 15.50 6.09
CA LEU A 56 -2.07 14.65 6.31
C LEU A 56 -2.11 13.98 7.68
N SER A 57 -2.43 14.73 8.73
CA SER A 57 -2.53 14.21 10.09
C SER A 57 -3.66 13.20 10.24
N LEU A 58 -4.83 13.49 9.65
CA LEU A 58 -5.96 12.56 9.64
C LEU A 58 -5.62 11.28 8.89
N PHE A 59 -4.88 11.38 7.79
CA PHE A 59 -4.43 10.22 7.00
C PHE A 59 -3.48 9.32 7.79
N VAL A 60 -2.50 9.91 8.48
CA VAL A 60 -1.56 9.17 9.33
C VAL A 60 -2.32 8.51 10.48
N PHE A 61 -3.20 9.23 11.17
CA PHE A 61 -4.05 8.68 12.22
C PHE A 61 -4.86 7.47 11.73
N SER A 62 -5.50 7.60 10.56
CA SER A 62 -6.31 6.53 9.96
C SER A 62 -5.49 5.28 9.66
N MET A 63 -4.25 5.47 9.17
CA MET A 63 -3.34 4.34 8.92
C MET A 63 -2.86 3.67 10.22
N LEU A 64 -2.55 4.45 11.25
CA LEU A 64 -2.17 3.89 12.55
C LEU A 64 -3.33 3.10 13.17
N LEU A 65 -4.56 3.61 13.05
CA LEU A 65 -5.76 2.93 13.51
C LEU A 65 -5.96 1.57 12.81
N LEU A 66 -5.75 1.55 11.49
CA LEU A 66 -5.81 0.32 10.68
C LEU A 66 -4.76 -0.70 11.15
N VAL A 67 -3.54 -0.25 11.40
CA VAL A 67 -2.41 -1.13 11.76
C VAL A 67 -2.59 -1.76 13.14
N VAL A 68 -3.19 -1.06 14.09
CA VAL A 68 -3.40 -1.60 15.45
C VAL A 68 -4.69 -2.40 15.64
N ALA A 69 -5.55 -2.46 14.64
CA ALA A 69 -6.84 -3.14 14.72
C ALA A 69 -6.69 -4.64 15.01
N ASN A 70 -7.52 -5.18 15.92
CA ASN A 70 -7.55 -6.60 16.31
C ASN A 70 -8.65 -7.43 15.64
N ASN A 71 -9.51 -6.79 14.83
CA ASN A 71 -10.64 -7.46 14.18
C ASN A 71 -10.99 -6.82 12.83
N TYR A 72 -11.78 -7.54 12.02
CA TYR A 72 -12.20 -7.10 10.68
C TYR A 72 -13.02 -5.82 10.67
N PHE A 73 -13.88 -5.61 11.65
CA PHE A 73 -14.71 -4.41 11.72
C PHE A 73 -13.85 -3.16 11.96
N PHE A 74 -12.91 -3.26 12.90
CA PHE A 74 -12.05 -2.14 13.27
C PHE A 74 -11.00 -1.84 12.19
N ILE A 75 -10.41 -2.87 11.56
CA ILE A 75 -9.50 -2.65 10.44
C ILE A 75 -10.24 -2.03 9.24
N PHE A 76 -11.49 -2.44 8.97
CA PHE A 76 -12.31 -1.88 7.90
C PHE A 76 -12.63 -0.40 8.15
N PHE A 77 -12.90 0.00 9.39
CA PHE A 77 -13.10 1.41 9.73
C PHE A 77 -11.85 2.25 9.39
N GLY A 78 -10.65 1.82 9.83
CA GLY A 78 -9.39 2.47 9.46
C GLY A 78 -9.14 2.46 7.94
N TRP A 79 -9.48 1.36 7.27
CA TRP A 79 -9.36 1.17 5.83
C TRP A 79 -10.18 2.19 5.03
N GLU A 80 -11.41 2.43 5.46
CA GLU A 80 -12.31 3.41 4.87
C GLU A 80 -11.84 4.85 5.13
N MET A 81 -11.37 5.13 6.34
CA MET A 81 -10.80 6.43 6.68
C MET A 81 -9.55 6.75 5.84
N VAL A 82 -8.66 5.78 5.62
CA VAL A 82 -7.51 5.92 4.71
C VAL A 82 -7.99 6.23 3.28
N GLY A 83 -9.04 5.56 2.81
CA GLY A 83 -9.66 5.84 1.51
C GLY A 83 -10.19 7.26 1.38
N LEU A 84 -10.92 7.74 2.38
CA LEU A 84 -11.45 9.10 2.44
C LEU A 84 -10.32 10.14 2.46
N CYS A 85 -9.30 9.94 3.31
CA CYS A 85 -8.17 10.86 3.40
C CYS A 85 -7.39 10.93 2.09
N SER A 86 -7.22 9.79 1.39
CA SER A 86 -6.56 9.76 0.09
C SER A 86 -7.35 10.55 -0.96
N TYR A 87 -8.69 10.46 -0.98
CA TYR A 87 -9.55 11.27 -1.81
C TYR A 87 -9.31 12.78 -1.59
N LEU A 88 -9.30 13.22 -0.32
CA LEU A 88 -9.08 14.62 0.05
C LEU A 88 -7.66 15.11 -0.33
N LEU A 89 -6.66 14.25 -0.20
CA LEU A 89 -5.26 14.59 -0.48
C LEU A 89 -4.94 14.55 -1.98
N ILE A 90 -5.47 13.61 -2.75
CA ILE A 90 -5.32 13.55 -4.21
C ILE A 90 -6.04 14.74 -4.83
N GLY A 91 -7.23 15.04 -4.35
CA GLY A 91 -8.04 16.20 -4.76
C GLY A 91 -7.65 17.50 -4.08
N TYR A 92 -6.45 17.63 -3.53
CA TYR A 92 -6.03 18.85 -2.83
C TYR A 92 -6.16 20.11 -3.71
N TYR A 93 -5.79 19.99 -4.99
CA TYR A 93 -5.97 21.03 -6.01
C TYR A 93 -7.30 20.87 -6.75
N TYR A 94 -8.42 20.74 -6.02
CA TYR A 94 -9.75 20.46 -6.55
C TYR A 94 -10.27 21.51 -7.55
N ASP A 95 -9.66 22.68 -7.59
CA ASP A 95 -9.96 23.73 -8.58
C ASP A 95 -9.53 23.33 -10.00
N THR A 96 -8.67 22.31 -10.12
CA THR A 96 -8.26 21.74 -11.42
C THR A 96 -9.12 20.52 -11.74
N ASP A 97 -9.67 20.47 -12.96
CA ASP A 97 -10.47 19.34 -13.42
C ASP A 97 -9.72 18.00 -13.36
N SER A 98 -8.40 18.02 -13.58
CA SER A 98 -7.56 16.81 -13.52
C SER A 98 -7.50 16.22 -12.13
N ALA A 99 -7.22 17.03 -11.10
CA ALA A 99 -7.16 16.58 -9.71
C ALA A 99 -8.55 16.15 -9.18
N ALA A 100 -9.62 16.88 -9.54
CA ALA A 100 -10.98 16.52 -9.16
C ALA A 100 -11.38 15.16 -9.74
N ARG A 101 -11.12 14.90 -11.03
CA ARG A 101 -11.40 13.59 -11.67
C ARG A 101 -10.51 12.48 -11.11
N ALA A 102 -9.23 12.75 -10.88
CA ALA A 102 -8.31 11.78 -10.30
C ALA A 102 -8.72 11.32 -8.91
N SER A 103 -9.14 12.26 -8.05
CA SER A 103 -9.62 11.93 -6.71
C SER A 103 -10.91 11.11 -6.73
N GLN A 104 -11.89 11.48 -7.58
CA GLN A 104 -13.12 10.72 -7.77
C GLN A 104 -12.83 9.31 -8.27
N LYS A 105 -11.95 9.17 -9.27
CA LYS A 105 -11.53 7.86 -9.80
C LYS A 105 -10.89 7.00 -8.70
N ALA A 106 -9.94 7.55 -7.96
CA ALA A 106 -9.30 6.84 -6.87
C ALA A 106 -10.30 6.37 -5.82
N PHE A 107 -11.24 7.23 -5.43
CA PHE A 107 -12.28 6.90 -4.46
C PHE A 107 -13.19 5.78 -4.96
N LEU A 108 -13.72 5.89 -6.18
CA LEU A 108 -14.67 4.93 -6.75
C LEU A 108 -14.04 3.53 -6.93
N PHE A 109 -12.82 3.46 -7.45
CA PHE A 109 -12.13 2.17 -7.63
C PHE A 109 -11.83 1.48 -6.31
N ASN A 110 -11.44 2.25 -5.28
CA ASN A 110 -11.23 1.70 -3.94
C ASN A 110 -12.55 1.23 -3.32
N ARG A 111 -13.64 2.01 -3.45
CA ARG A 111 -14.96 1.62 -2.95
C ARG A 111 -15.50 0.35 -3.59
N LEU A 112 -15.27 0.17 -4.90
CA LEU A 112 -15.63 -1.07 -5.59
C LEU A 112 -14.91 -2.28 -4.97
N ALA A 113 -13.62 -2.13 -4.66
CA ALA A 113 -12.85 -3.17 -4.00
C ALA A 113 -13.34 -3.41 -2.55
N ASP A 114 -13.63 -2.34 -1.83
CA ASP A 114 -14.08 -2.39 -0.43
C ASP A 114 -15.41 -3.12 -0.29
N PHE A 115 -16.28 -3.08 -1.31
CA PHE A 115 -17.51 -3.89 -1.34
C PHE A 115 -17.22 -5.38 -1.32
N GLY A 116 -16.26 -5.85 -2.15
CA GLY A 116 -15.83 -7.25 -2.12
C GLY A 116 -15.24 -7.66 -0.78
N PHE A 117 -14.38 -6.82 -0.21
CA PHE A 117 -13.80 -7.02 1.11
C PHE A 117 -14.87 -7.15 2.19
N MET A 118 -15.87 -6.26 2.18
CA MET A 118 -16.98 -6.28 3.13
C MET A 118 -17.80 -7.57 3.03
N LEU A 119 -18.12 -8.03 1.83
CA LEU A 119 -18.79 -9.32 1.65
C LEU A 119 -17.96 -10.47 2.21
N GLY A 120 -16.64 -10.45 2.03
CA GLY A 120 -15.73 -11.46 2.54
C GLY A 120 -15.76 -11.57 4.06
N PHE A 121 -15.57 -10.47 4.78
CA PHE A 121 -15.57 -10.53 6.24
C PHE A 121 -16.97 -10.75 6.85
N PHE A 122 -18.05 -10.35 6.19
CA PHE A 122 -19.39 -10.73 6.62
C PHE A 122 -19.66 -12.22 6.44
N LEU A 123 -19.13 -12.83 5.36
CA LEU A 123 -19.22 -14.28 5.16
C LEU A 123 -18.42 -15.03 6.24
N ILE A 124 -17.23 -14.51 6.63
CA ILE A 124 -16.44 -15.03 7.74
C ILE A 124 -17.26 -14.97 9.03
N PHE A 125 -17.86 -13.82 9.32
CA PHE A 125 -18.70 -13.67 10.51
C PHE A 125 -19.90 -14.62 10.53
N ALA A 126 -20.61 -14.72 9.41
CA ALA A 126 -21.76 -15.62 9.29
C ALA A 126 -21.40 -17.11 9.51
N THR A 127 -20.13 -17.47 9.27
CA THR A 127 -19.64 -18.84 9.44
C THR A 127 -19.06 -19.11 10.82
N PHE A 128 -18.28 -18.18 11.37
CA PHE A 128 -17.50 -18.37 12.60
C PHE A 128 -18.05 -17.59 13.80
N GLY A 129 -18.97 -16.64 13.60
CA GLY A 129 -19.59 -15.84 14.67
C GLY A 129 -18.69 -14.78 15.28
N THR A 130 -17.47 -14.59 14.76
CA THR A 130 -16.49 -13.63 15.30
C THR A 130 -15.81 -12.84 14.19
N PHE A 131 -15.36 -11.62 14.54
CA PHE A 131 -14.48 -10.80 13.70
C PHE A 131 -13.02 -10.78 14.19
N ASN A 132 -12.75 -11.36 15.37
CA ASN A 132 -11.45 -11.27 16.03
C ASN A 132 -10.39 -12.08 15.29
N PHE A 133 -9.25 -11.45 14.99
CA PHE A 133 -8.18 -12.08 14.21
C PHE A 133 -7.52 -13.25 14.92
N THR A 134 -7.36 -13.17 16.24
CA THR A 134 -6.75 -14.25 17.05
C THR A 134 -7.64 -15.49 17.04
N GLU A 135 -8.93 -15.34 17.29
CA GLU A 135 -9.89 -16.44 17.24
C GLU A 135 -9.99 -17.07 15.86
N LEU A 136 -10.07 -16.23 14.82
CA LEU A 136 -10.13 -16.70 13.43
C LEU A 136 -8.87 -17.45 13.01
N SER A 137 -7.69 -17.05 13.49
CA SER A 137 -6.45 -17.76 13.20
C SER A 137 -6.41 -19.20 13.74
N GLU A 138 -7.20 -19.51 14.76
CA GLU A 138 -7.36 -20.85 15.33
C GLU A 138 -8.50 -21.63 14.68
N LEU A 139 -9.62 -20.96 14.37
CA LEU A 139 -10.82 -21.59 13.85
C LEU A 139 -10.73 -21.96 12.36
N ILE A 140 -10.19 -21.07 11.53
CA ILE A 140 -10.18 -21.25 10.07
C ILE A 140 -9.37 -22.47 9.62
N PRO A 141 -8.14 -22.73 10.13
CA PRO A 141 -7.37 -23.91 9.71
C PRO A 141 -8.03 -25.24 10.07
N GLN A 142 -8.93 -25.24 11.06
CA GLN A 142 -9.65 -26.44 11.52
C GLN A 142 -10.98 -26.64 10.75
N TYR A 143 -11.39 -25.65 9.96
CA TYR A 143 -12.65 -25.71 9.23
C TYR A 143 -12.52 -26.51 7.94
N GLY A 144 -13.17 -27.66 7.88
CA GLY A 144 -12.99 -28.66 6.83
C GLY A 144 -13.56 -28.30 5.45
N ASN A 145 -14.19 -27.13 5.25
CA ASN A 145 -14.76 -26.71 3.96
C ASN A 145 -13.81 -25.76 3.20
N GLU A 146 -12.82 -26.31 2.50
CA GLU A 146 -11.83 -25.54 1.73
C GLU A 146 -12.46 -24.62 0.67
N VAL A 147 -13.55 -25.03 0.03
CA VAL A 147 -14.24 -24.23 -1.00
C VAL A 147 -14.80 -22.94 -0.41
N LEU A 148 -15.43 -23.03 0.77
CA LEU A 148 -15.98 -21.86 1.44
C LEU A 148 -14.87 -20.93 1.95
N VAL A 149 -13.79 -21.50 2.49
CA VAL A 149 -12.61 -20.73 2.91
C VAL A 149 -11.95 -20.04 1.72
N ALA A 150 -11.85 -20.71 0.57
CA ALA A 150 -11.36 -20.10 -0.68
C ALA A 150 -12.22 -18.92 -1.12
N LEU A 151 -13.54 -19.05 -1.06
CA LEU A 151 -14.46 -17.95 -1.38
C LEU A 151 -14.27 -16.75 -0.43
N MET A 152 -14.17 -17.01 0.89
CA MET A 152 -13.88 -15.97 1.88
C MET A 152 -12.54 -15.26 1.58
N GLY A 153 -11.50 -16.04 1.32
CA GLY A 153 -10.17 -15.53 1.00
C GLY A 153 -10.15 -14.67 -0.26
N ILE A 154 -10.77 -15.12 -1.34
CA ILE A 154 -10.86 -14.37 -2.60
C ILE A 154 -11.64 -13.06 -2.39
N LEU A 155 -12.77 -13.09 -1.69
CA LEU A 155 -13.56 -11.88 -1.41
C LEU A 155 -12.78 -10.88 -0.55
N VAL A 156 -12.11 -11.34 0.51
CA VAL A 156 -11.24 -10.48 1.33
C VAL A 156 -10.08 -9.92 0.51
N PHE A 157 -9.51 -10.71 -0.41
CA PHE A 157 -8.40 -10.28 -1.27
C PHE A 157 -8.76 -9.13 -2.23
N ILE A 158 -10.03 -8.97 -2.60
CA ILE A 158 -10.48 -7.85 -3.45
C ILE A 158 -10.13 -6.50 -2.83
N GLY A 159 -10.22 -6.35 -1.49
CA GLY A 159 -9.78 -5.14 -0.79
C GLY A 159 -8.31 -4.79 -1.05
N PRO A 160 -7.36 -5.69 -0.76
CA PRO A 160 -5.96 -5.55 -1.15
C PRO A 160 -5.72 -5.25 -2.64
N ILE A 161 -6.46 -5.85 -3.57
CA ILE A 161 -6.38 -5.54 -5.00
C ILE A 161 -6.63 -4.05 -5.23
N GLY A 162 -7.64 -3.47 -4.59
CA GLY A 162 -7.96 -2.04 -4.70
C GLY A 162 -6.90 -1.15 -4.08
N LYS A 163 -6.60 -1.30 -2.78
CA LYS A 163 -5.68 -0.40 -2.05
C LYS A 163 -4.23 -0.53 -2.54
N SER A 164 -3.76 -1.72 -2.84
CA SER A 164 -2.41 -1.96 -3.37
C SER A 164 -2.34 -1.82 -4.90
N ALA A 165 -3.40 -1.33 -5.54
CA ALA A 165 -3.48 -1.09 -6.98
C ALA A 165 -3.00 -2.29 -7.81
N GLN A 166 -3.46 -3.49 -7.46
CA GLN A 166 -3.19 -4.69 -8.24
C GLN A 166 -4.13 -4.78 -9.44
N PHE A 167 -3.71 -5.50 -10.49
CA PHE A 167 -4.59 -5.77 -11.63
C PHE A 167 -5.86 -6.51 -11.17
N PRO A 168 -7.07 -6.11 -11.66
CA PRO A 168 -7.37 -5.09 -12.65
C PRO A 168 -7.69 -3.70 -12.07
N LEU A 169 -7.67 -3.49 -10.75
CA LEU A 169 -8.08 -2.24 -10.09
C LEU A 169 -6.93 -1.23 -9.91
N HIS A 170 -5.91 -1.27 -10.77
CA HIS A 170 -4.68 -0.47 -10.68
C HIS A 170 -4.78 0.95 -11.24
N VAL A 171 -5.78 1.23 -12.08
CA VAL A 171 -5.85 2.41 -12.96
C VAL A 171 -5.99 3.76 -12.24
N TRP A 172 -6.28 3.76 -10.95
CA TRP A 172 -6.40 4.98 -10.16
C TRP A 172 -5.03 5.51 -9.68
N LEU A 173 -4.04 4.62 -9.49
CA LEU A 173 -2.79 4.96 -8.84
C LEU A 173 -1.92 5.94 -9.66
N PRO A 174 -1.75 5.78 -11.00
CA PRO A 174 -1.03 6.76 -11.81
C PRO A 174 -1.71 8.13 -11.87
N ASP A 175 -3.04 8.18 -11.80
CA ASP A 175 -3.79 9.44 -11.81
C ASP A 175 -3.75 10.14 -10.44
N ALA A 176 -3.55 9.39 -9.36
CA ALA A 176 -3.32 9.95 -8.02
C ALA A 176 -2.09 10.88 -7.95
N MET A 177 -1.25 10.90 -8.99
CA MET A 177 -0.10 11.81 -9.11
C MET A 177 -0.48 13.29 -9.28
N GLU A 178 -1.75 13.62 -9.49
CA GLU A 178 -2.24 15.00 -9.52
C GLU A 178 -2.15 15.72 -8.15
N GLY A 179 -2.13 14.98 -7.06
CA GLY A 179 -1.93 15.52 -5.71
C GLY A 179 -0.50 16.05 -5.47
N PRO A 180 -0.28 16.82 -4.38
CA PRO A 180 1.04 17.30 -3.99
C PRO A 180 2.04 16.15 -3.82
N THR A 181 3.31 16.35 -4.22
CA THR A 181 4.31 15.28 -4.21
C THR A 181 4.56 14.66 -2.81
N PRO A 182 4.55 15.39 -1.69
CA PRO A 182 4.63 14.78 -0.37
C PRO A 182 3.49 13.79 -0.07
N VAL A 183 2.29 14.08 -0.58
CA VAL A 183 1.15 13.14 -0.50
C VAL A 183 1.45 11.87 -1.29
N SER A 184 1.96 12.02 -2.53
CA SER A 184 2.38 10.88 -3.34
C SER A 184 3.43 10.04 -2.62
N ALA A 185 4.43 10.69 -1.99
CA ALA A 185 5.43 9.98 -1.18
C ALA A 185 4.79 9.15 -0.06
N LEU A 186 3.84 9.72 0.68
CA LEU A 186 3.20 9.03 1.81
C LEU A 186 2.30 7.87 1.35
N ILE A 187 1.42 8.11 0.36
CA ILE A 187 0.49 7.10 -0.19
C ILE A 187 1.26 5.89 -0.71
N HIS A 188 2.36 6.12 -1.46
CA HIS A 188 3.07 5.08 -2.19
C HIS A 188 4.17 4.38 -1.38
N ALA A 189 4.65 5.00 -0.29
CA ALA A 189 5.74 4.43 0.47
C ALA A 189 5.25 3.53 1.62
N ALA A 190 4.48 4.08 2.56
CA ALA A 190 4.28 3.46 3.87
C ALA A 190 2.82 3.32 4.31
N THR A 191 1.86 3.87 3.53
CA THR A 191 0.48 3.95 4.03
C THR A 191 -0.52 3.18 3.15
N MET A 192 -1.33 3.87 2.37
CA MET A 192 -2.50 3.30 1.68
C MET A 192 -2.18 2.02 0.88
N VAL A 193 -1.14 2.07 0.03
CA VAL A 193 -0.79 0.91 -0.80
C VAL A 193 -0.15 -0.23 -0.01
N ALA A 194 0.49 0.08 1.11
CA ALA A 194 1.04 -0.90 2.04
C ALA A 194 -0.04 -1.62 2.86
N ALA A 195 -1.21 -0.98 3.06
CA ALA A 195 -2.32 -1.54 3.83
C ALA A 195 -2.83 -2.87 3.25
N GLY A 196 -2.85 -3.02 1.91
CA GLY A 196 -3.26 -4.28 1.29
C GLY A 196 -2.27 -5.42 1.57
N VAL A 197 -0.97 -5.18 1.43
CA VAL A 197 0.08 -6.17 1.77
C VAL A 197 0.04 -6.50 3.27
N TYR A 198 -0.17 -5.49 4.12
CA TYR A 198 -0.33 -5.66 5.55
C TYR A 198 -1.54 -6.57 5.88
N LEU A 199 -2.70 -6.34 5.26
CA LEU A 199 -3.89 -7.18 5.46
C LEU A 199 -3.65 -8.63 5.03
N LEU A 200 -2.96 -8.85 3.89
CA LEU A 200 -2.59 -10.18 3.44
C LEU A 200 -1.70 -10.90 4.46
N ALA A 201 -0.69 -10.22 4.98
CA ALA A 201 0.19 -10.77 6.01
C ALA A 201 -0.56 -11.00 7.34
N ARG A 202 -1.44 -10.08 7.74
CA ARG A 202 -2.24 -10.16 8.98
C ARG A 202 -3.21 -11.33 8.97
N GLN A 203 -3.80 -11.62 7.81
CA GLN A 203 -4.81 -12.67 7.64
C GLN A 203 -4.26 -13.89 6.91
N PHE A 204 -2.96 -14.14 7.04
CA PHE A 204 -2.31 -15.26 6.35
C PHE A 204 -2.96 -16.62 6.67
N ALA A 205 -3.44 -16.84 7.89
CA ALA A 205 -4.16 -18.04 8.27
C ALA A 205 -5.39 -18.30 7.38
N LEU A 206 -6.14 -17.25 7.02
CA LEU A 206 -7.28 -17.36 6.09
C LEU A 206 -6.81 -17.77 4.70
N PHE A 207 -5.81 -17.08 4.15
CA PHE A 207 -5.38 -17.28 2.78
C PHE A 207 -4.68 -18.63 2.58
N SER A 208 -3.83 -19.02 3.53
CA SER A 208 -3.08 -20.29 3.47
C SER A 208 -3.94 -21.53 3.70
N SER A 209 -5.15 -21.37 4.23
CA SER A 209 -6.08 -22.48 4.45
C SER A 209 -6.80 -22.95 3.17
N ALA A 210 -6.58 -22.28 2.02
CA ALA A 210 -7.13 -22.67 0.73
C ALA A 210 -6.10 -22.49 -0.39
N THR A 211 -5.71 -23.58 -1.02
CA THR A 211 -4.71 -23.60 -2.10
C THR A 211 -5.07 -22.67 -3.24
N LEU A 212 -6.32 -22.71 -3.72
CA LEU A 212 -6.81 -21.84 -4.79
C LEU A 212 -6.60 -20.35 -4.49
N THR A 213 -6.80 -19.94 -3.23
CA THR A 213 -6.63 -18.53 -2.83
C THR A 213 -5.17 -18.11 -2.95
N MET A 214 -4.25 -18.94 -2.49
CA MET A 214 -2.81 -18.66 -2.57
C MET A 214 -2.34 -18.56 -4.03
N GLU A 215 -2.80 -19.46 -4.90
CA GLU A 215 -2.50 -19.43 -6.34
C GLU A 215 -3.01 -18.14 -7.01
N VAL A 216 -4.25 -17.73 -6.71
CA VAL A 216 -4.82 -16.47 -7.23
C VAL A 216 -4.02 -15.26 -6.76
N ILE A 217 -3.63 -15.20 -5.49
CA ILE A 217 -2.81 -14.12 -4.92
C ILE A 217 -1.44 -14.09 -5.62
N ALA A 218 -0.77 -15.23 -5.75
CA ALA A 218 0.54 -15.33 -6.40
C ALA A 218 0.47 -14.89 -7.87
N PHE A 219 -0.53 -15.36 -8.61
CA PHE A 219 -0.71 -15.03 -10.03
C PHE A 219 -0.98 -13.54 -10.23
N ILE A 220 -1.94 -12.96 -9.50
CA ILE A 220 -2.28 -11.52 -9.61
C ILE A 220 -1.08 -10.65 -9.24
N GLY A 221 -0.35 -11.01 -8.17
CA GLY A 221 0.86 -10.30 -7.76
C GLY A 221 1.95 -10.36 -8.83
N GLY A 222 2.30 -11.53 -9.32
CA GLY A 222 3.31 -11.73 -10.36
C GLY A 222 2.96 -11.06 -11.68
N PHE A 223 1.71 -11.19 -12.13
CA PHE A 223 1.22 -10.49 -13.32
C PHE A 223 1.33 -8.97 -13.16
N THR A 224 0.88 -8.43 -12.04
CA THR A 224 0.94 -6.98 -11.77
C THR A 224 2.38 -6.48 -11.73
N ALA A 225 3.31 -7.27 -11.17
CA ALA A 225 4.72 -6.90 -11.09
C ALA A 225 5.32 -6.63 -12.47
N ILE A 226 5.10 -7.53 -13.42
CA ILE A 226 5.60 -7.42 -14.80
C ILE A 226 4.82 -6.35 -15.56
N PHE A 227 3.51 -6.39 -15.52
CA PHE A 227 2.64 -5.47 -16.25
C PHE A 227 2.94 -4.00 -15.90
N ALA A 228 3.01 -3.68 -14.61
CA ALA A 228 3.31 -2.33 -14.15
C ALA A 228 4.74 -1.89 -14.52
N ALA A 229 5.71 -2.79 -14.49
CA ALA A 229 7.08 -2.49 -14.94
C ALA A 229 7.11 -2.10 -16.42
N CYS A 230 6.39 -2.84 -17.28
CA CYS A 230 6.27 -2.50 -18.70
C CYS A 230 5.64 -1.12 -18.91
N MET A 231 4.61 -0.78 -18.14
CA MET A 231 3.97 0.55 -18.21
C MET A 231 4.90 1.67 -17.74
N ALA A 232 5.78 1.41 -16.78
CA ALA A 232 6.78 2.39 -16.34
C ALA A 232 7.76 2.77 -17.45
N LEU A 233 8.16 1.82 -18.30
CA LEU A 233 9.16 2.03 -19.36
C LEU A 233 8.70 3.01 -20.48
N VAL A 234 7.39 3.12 -20.69
CA VAL A 234 6.82 3.97 -21.75
C VAL A 234 6.33 5.33 -21.26
N ASN A 235 6.47 5.62 -19.97
CA ASN A 235 6.04 6.88 -19.38
C ASN A 235 7.17 7.90 -19.29
N ASN A 236 6.87 9.18 -19.57
CA ASN A 236 7.81 10.28 -19.45
C ASN A 236 7.58 11.16 -18.20
N ASP A 237 6.46 10.98 -17.48
CA ASP A 237 6.18 11.70 -16.23
C ASP A 237 6.89 11.01 -15.06
N ILE A 238 7.80 11.73 -14.38
CA ILE A 238 8.61 11.19 -13.28
C ILE A 238 7.75 10.62 -12.14
N LYS A 239 6.63 11.27 -11.78
CA LYS A 239 5.73 10.80 -10.73
C LYS A 239 4.99 9.53 -11.17
N ARG A 240 4.53 9.47 -12.43
CA ARG A 240 3.84 8.28 -12.97
C ARG A 240 4.78 7.09 -13.10
N VAL A 241 6.03 7.29 -13.51
CA VAL A 241 7.06 6.22 -13.50
C VAL A 241 7.25 5.66 -12.11
N LEU A 242 7.35 6.53 -11.10
CA LEU A 242 7.46 6.10 -9.69
C LEU A 242 6.18 5.38 -9.20
N ALA A 243 4.99 5.79 -9.65
CA ALA A 243 3.73 5.12 -9.34
C ALA A 243 3.66 3.71 -9.93
N PHE A 244 3.97 3.55 -11.22
CA PHE A 244 4.04 2.23 -11.87
C PHE A 244 5.10 1.32 -11.24
N SER A 245 6.26 1.87 -10.90
CA SER A 245 7.27 1.10 -10.18
C SER A 245 6.83 0.73 -8.75
N THR A 246 5.97 1.53 -8.10
CA THR A 246 5.33 1.14 -6.83
C THR A 246 4.40 -0.06 -7.02
N MET A 247 3.51 -0.02 -8.03
CA MET A 247 2.63 -1.15 -8.36
C MET A 247 3.41 -2.43 -8.61
N SER A 248 4.51 -2.33 -9.37
CA SER A 248 5.40 -3.48 -9.63
C SER A 248 5.99 -4.05 -8.32
N GLN A 249 6.47 -3.20 -7.41
CA GLN A 249 7.04 -3.66 -6.14
C GLN A 249 5.98 -4.27 -5.21
N LEU A 250 4.78 -3.71 -5.17
CA LEU A 250 3.65 -4.29 -4.44
C LEU A 250 3.25 -5.64 -5.04
N GLY A 251 3.30 -5.78 -6.37
CA GLY A 251 3.09 -7.04 -7.05
C GLY A 251 4.07 -8.13 -6.58
N TYR A 252 5.37 -7.80 -6.42
CA TYR A 252 6.34 -8.72 -5.82
C TYR A 252 5.97 -9.15 -4.40
N MET A 253 5.50 -8.21 -3.56
CA MET A 253 5.10 -8.53 -2.18
C MET A 253 3.84 -9.41 -2.13
N VAL A 254 2.85 -9.10 -2.96
CA VAL A 254 1.61 -9.88 -3.08
C VAL A 254 1.94 -11.30 -3.58
N MET A 255 2.77 -11.42 -4.62
CA MET A 255 3.25 -12.71 -5.11
C MET A 255 3.97 -13.51 -4.02
N ALA A 256 4.86 -12.88 -3.26
CA ALA A 256 5.59 -13.54 -2.17
C ALA A 256 4.67 -14.11 -1.09
N ILE A 257 3.61 -13.37 -0.71
CA ILE A 257 2.60 -13.89 0.23
C ILE A 257 1.85 -15.07 -0.39
N GLY A 258 1.44 -14.98 -1.66
CA GLY A 258 0.78 -16.07 -2.37
C GLY A 258 1.66 -17.32 -2.51
N LEU A 259 2.99 -17.17 -2.48
CA LEU A 259 3.96 -18.28 -2.43
C LEU A 259 4.26 -18.78 -1.00
N GLY A 260 3.61 -18.23 0.01
CA GLY A 260 3.75 -18.65 1.39
C GLY A 260 4.82 -17.89 2.19
N THR A 261 5.47 -16.86 1.64
CA THR A 261 6.60 -16.18 2.29
C THR A 261 6.23 -14.80 2.83
N ILE A 262 5.61 -14.76 4.02
CA ILE A 262 5.27 -13.49 4.70
C ILE A 262 6.53 -12.68 5.02
N THR A 263 7.58 -13.35 5.49
CA THR A 263 8.82 -12.70 5.95
C THR A 263 9.48 -11.93 4.82
N ALA A 264 9.63 -12.53 3.62
CA ALA A 264 10.18 -11.85 2.45
C ALA A 264 9.32 -10.66 2.01
N ALA A 265 7.99 -10.81 2.00
CA ALA A 265 7.05 -9.75 1.65
C ALA A 265 7.12 -8.57 2.62
N THR A 266 7.10 -8.83 3.93
CA THR A 266 7.15 -7.79 4.98
C THR A 266 8.52 -7.12 5.07
N PHE A 267 9.60 -7.87 4.89
CA PHE A 267 10.95 -7.31 4.79
C PHE A 267 11.05 -6.36 3.59
N HIS A 268 10.54 -6.78 2.41
CA HIS A 268 10.53 -5.92 1.24
C HIS A 268 9.61 -4.71 1.43
N LEU A 269 8.49 -4.85 2.11
CA LEU A 269 7.59 -3.73 2.47
C LEU A 269 8.33 -2.66 3.28
N GLY A 270 9.09 -3.07 4.30
CA GLY A 270 9.90 -2.16 5.11
C GLY A 270 10.95 -1.41 4.29
N THR A 271 11.77 -2.13 3.52
CA THR A 271 12.81 -1.50 2.68
C THR A 271 12.21 -0.62 1.60
N HIS A 272 11.11 -1.06 0.96
CA HIS A 272 10.37 -0.32 -0.05
C HIS A 272 9.90 1.03 0.46
N ALA A 273 9.34 1.09 1.66
CA ALA A 273 8.83 2.33 2.23
C ALA A 273 9.90 3.43 2.26
N PHE A 274 11.13 3.10 2.66
CA PHE A 274 12.21 4.07 2.76
C PHE A 274 12.71 4.55 1.39
N PHE A 275 13.05 3.64 0.48
CA PHE A 275 13.57 4.08 -0.81
C PHE A 275 12.50 4.74 -1.70
N LYS A 276 11.21 4.38 -1.55
CA LYS A 276 10.12 5.04 -2.28
C LYS A 276 9.83 6.44 -1.75
N ALA A 277 9.79 6.63 -0.44
CA ALA A 277 9.68 7.97 0.13
C ALA A 277 10.82 8.86 -0.36
N LEU A 278 12.07 8.36 -0.32
CA LEU A 278 13.24 9.08 -0.81
C LEU A 278 13.11 9.49 -2.28
N LEU A 279 12.69 8.57 -3.16
CA LEU A 279 12.53 8.82 -4.58
C LEU A 279 11.42 9.83 -4.88
N PHE A 280 10.26 9.73 -4.21
CA PHE A 280 9.18 10.69 -4.41
C PHE A 280 9.51 12.08 -3.89
N LEU A 281 10.14 12.20 -2.71
CA LEU A 281 10.58 13.49 -2.17
C LEU A 281 11.68 14.10 -3.05
N GLY A 282 12.60 13.28 -3.55
CA GLY A 282 13.60 13.69 -4.53
C GLY A 282 12.97 14.19 -5.85
N ALA A 283 11.98 13.46 -6.37
CA ALA A 283 11.21 13.89 -7.54
C ALA A 283 10.48 15.22 -7.29
N GLY A 284 9.90 15.40 -6.10
CA GLY A 284 9.27 16.66 -5.71
C GLY A 284 10.24 17.84 -5.75
N SER A 285 11.46 17.65 -5.24
CA SER A 285 12.51 18.68 -5.29
C SER A 285 12.92 19.01 -6.73
N VAL A 286 13.04 17.99 -7.61
CA VAL A 286 13.36 18.18 -9.03
C VAL A 286 12.26 18.93 -9.75
N ILE A 287 11.00 18.52 -9.55
CA ILE A 287 9.81 19.16 -10.15
C ILE A 287 9.73 20.63 -9.73
N HIS A 288 9.99 20.95 -8.48
CA HIS A 288 9.99 22.33 -7.97
C HIS A 288 11.06 23.21 -8.64
N CYS A 289 12.24 22.62 -8.93
CA CYS A 289 13.33 23.31 -9.59
C CYS A 289 13.09 23.52 -11.09
N VAL A 290 12.53 22.50 -11.78
CA VAL A 290 12.35 22.52 -13.24
C VAL A 290 11.00 23.12 -13.65
N GLY A 291 9.98 23.04 -12.78
CA GLY A 291 8.61 23.50 -13.08
C GLY A 291 7.82 22.54 -13.97
N SER A 292 8.29 21.30 -14.16
CA SER A 292 7.62 20.29 -15.02
C SER A 292 7.79 18.90 -14.45
N ASN A 293 6.81 18.00 -14.71
CA ASN A 293 6.90 16.56 -14.41
C ASN A 293 7.57 15.77 -15.55
N ASP A 294 7.74 16.36 -16.74
CA ASP A 294 8.29 15.68 -17.92
C ASP A 294 9.80 15.47 -17.79
N MET A 295 10.23 14.21 -17.74
CA MET A 295 11.64 13.83 -17.64
C MET A 295 12.49 14.29 -18.84
N ALA A 296 11.89 14.51 -20.02
CA ALA A 296 12.60 15.03 -21.18
C ALA A 296 13.14 16.47 -20.96
N LEU A 297 12.52 17.22 -20.04
CA LEU A 297 12.93 18.55 -19.63
C LEU A 297 13.92 18.56 -18.45
N MET A 298 14.20 17.39 -17.87
CA MET A 298 15.07 17.23 -16.71
C MET A 298 16.45 16.75 -17.15
N GLY A 299 17.46 17.60 -17.01
CA GLY A 299 18.85 17.23 -17.33
C GLY A 299 19.87 18.15 -16.70
N GLY A 300 21.11 17.66 -16.51
CA GLY A 300 22.24 18.45 -16.03
C GLY A 300 22.16 18.97 -14.59
N LEU A 301 21.19 18.50 -13.78
CA LEU A 301 20.84 19.03 -12.46
C LEU A 301 21.88 18.75 -11.36
N ARG A 302 22.82 17.82 -11.60
CA ARG A 302 23.84 17.43 -10.60
C ARG A 302 24.62 18.61 -10.03
N LYS A 303 24.90 19.63 -10.86
CA LYS A 303 25.66 20.82 -10.44
C LYS A 303 24.84 21.75 -9.55
N TYR A 304 23.53 21.80 -9.76
CA TYR A 304 22.60 22.69 -9.05
C TYR A 304 21.96 22.04 -7.84
N MET A 305 21.76 20.72 -7.87
CA MET A 305 21.10 19.96 -6.83
C MET A 305 21.92 18.71 -6.43
N PRO A 306 23.14 18.87 -5.91
CA PRO A 306 24.03 17.71 -5.68
C PRO A 306 23.46 16.72 -4.64
N VAL A 307 22.83 17.20 -3.57
CA VAL A 307 22.23 16.36 -2.53
C VAL A 307 21.07 15.53 -3.12
N THR A 308 20.14 16.18 -3.81
CA THR A 308 19.01 15.50 -4.46
C THR A 308 19.49 14.48 -5.48
N THR A 309 20.54 14.79 -6.24
CA THR A 309 21.12 13.85 -7.22
C THR A 309 21.63 12.58 -6.55
N TRP A 310 22.43 12.71 -5.49
CA TRP A 310 23.00 11.54 -4.82
C TRP A 310 21.95 10.72 -4.09
N THR A 311 20.99 11.36 -3.42
CA THR A 311 19.88 10.66 -2.77
C THR A 311 19.01 9.94 -3.78
N PHE A 312 18.73 10.54 -4.94
CA PHE A 312 17.95 9.92 -6.02
C PHE A 312 18.69 8.72 -6.64
N ILE A 313 20.00 8.82 -6.87
CA ILE A 313 20.84 7.71 -7.33
C ILE A 313 20.79 6.54 -6.33
N ILE A 314 21.01 6.81 -5.03
CA ILE A 314 20.96 5.79 -3.98
C ILE A 314 19.59 5.11 -3.94
N GLY A 315 18.50 5.89 -3.95
CA GLY A 315 17.14 5.36 -3.99
C GLY A 315 16.86 4.52 -5.24
N SER A 316 17.37 4.93 -6.40
CA SER A 316 17.22 4.20 -7.66
C SER A 316 18.00 2.88 -7.67
N LEU A 317 19.22 2.85 -7.13
CA LEU A 317 20.01 1.63 -6.97
C LEU A 317 19.35 0.65 -5.98
N ALA A 318 18.78 1.17 -4.89
CA ALA A 318 17.99 0.36 -3.96
C ALA A 318 16.72 -0.20 -4.62
N LEU A 319 15.99 0.63 -5.37
CA LEU A 319 14.82 0.20 -6.14
C LEU A 319 15.17 -0.86 -7.19
N ALA A 320 16.31 -0.73 -7.87
CA ALA A 320 16.78 -1.68 -8.88
C ALA A 320 17.22 -3.03 -8.26
N GLY A 321 17.49 -3.06 -6.94
CA GLY A 321 17.99 -4.26 -6.28
C GLY A 321 19.48 -4.52 -6.54
N ILE A 322 20.29 -3.47 -6.61
CA ILE A 322 21.74 -3.57 -6.82
C ILE A 322 22.45 -3.72 -5.48
N PHE A 323 23.38 -4.70 -5.38
CA PHE A 323 24.24 -4.87 -4.21
C PHE A 323 25.08 -3.60 -3.94
N PRO A 324 25.26 -3.14 -2.70
CA PRO A 324 24.81 -3.72 -1.41
C PRO A 324 23.53 -3.10 -0.83
N PHE A 325 22.72 -2.45 -1.63
CA PHE A 325 21.53 -1.73 -1.18
C PHE A 325 20.42 -2.66 -0.66
N ALA A 326 19.53 -2.12 0.20
CA ALA A 326 18.49 -2.89 0.88
C ALA A 326 17.55 -3.66 -0.06
N GLY A 327 17.24 -3.08 -1.24
CA GLY A 327 16.40 -3.72 -2.24
C GLY A 327 16.99 -4.99 -2.86
N PHE A 328 18.32 -5.14 -2.87
CA PHE A 328 18.96 -6.39 -3.29
C PHE A 328 18.53 -7.54 -2.38
N TRP A 329 18.77 -7.43 -1.09
CA TRP A 329 18.50 -8.49 -0.11
C TRP A 329 17.03 -8.89 -0.08
N SER A 330 16.13 -7.90 -0.08
CA SER A 330 14.70 -8.18 0.04
C SER A 330 14.08 -8.74 -1.24
N LYS A 331 14.56 -8.35 -2.43
CA LYS A 331 14.07 -8.92 -3.69
C LYS A 331 14.64 -10.30 -3.97
N ASP A 332 15.92 -10.50 -3.63
CA ASP A 332 16.58 -11.79 -3.80
C ASP A 332 15.81 -12.88 -3.04
N GLU A 333 15.40 -12.61 -1.81
CA GLU A 333 14.57 -13.50 -1.01
C GLU A 333 13.24 -13.85 -1.71
N ILE A 334 12.54 -12.85 -2.26
CA ILE A 334 11.27 -13.08 -2.98
C ILE A 334 11.49 -13.91 -4.24
N ILE A 335 12.52 -13.57 -5.04
CA ILE A 335 12.82 -14.26 -6.31
C ILE A 335 13.27 -15.68 -6.04
N THR A 336 14.15 -15.89 -5.06
CA THR A 336 14.60 -17.23 -4.65
C THR A 336 13.42 -18.10 -4.23
N THR A 337 12.49 -17.56 -3.44
CA THR A 337 11.27 -18.28 -3.05
C THR A 337 10.42 -18.64 -4.27
N ALA A 338 10.26 -17.72 -5.23
CA ALA A 338 9.51 -18.00 -6.44
C ALA A 338 10.11 -19.14 -7.28
N PHE A 339 11.44 -19.21 -7.38
CA PHE A 339 12.13 -20.32 -8.08
C PHE A 339 12.07 -21.64 -7.33
N THR A 340 12.13 -21.62 -5.99
CA THR A 340 12.18 -22.84 -5.19
C THR A 340 10.81 -23.43 -4.87
N SER A 341 9.74 -22.64 -4.95
CA SER A 341 8.37 -23.09 -4.67
C SER A 341 7.85 -24.14 -5.66
N GLY A 342 8.44 -24.26 -6.83
CA GLY A 342 8.07 -25.26 -7.86
C GLY A 342 6.71 -25.06 -8.52
N HIS A 343 5.95 -24.02 -8.12
CA HIS A 343 4.59 -23.80 -8.59
C HIS A 343 4.53 -23.02 -9.92
N TYR A 344 5.59 -22.26 -10.24
CA TYR A 344 5.61 -21.33 -11.39
C TYR A 344 6.98 -21.25 -12.08
N GLY A 345 7.80 -22.31 -11.96
CA GLY A 345 9.11 -22.40 -12.62
C GLY A 345 9.01 -22.60 -14.13
#